data_3ccda2d19bb22f7b32a07e4de96b403e
#
_entry.id   3ccda2d19bb22f7b32a07e4de96b403e
#
_cell.length_a   1.000
_cell.length_b   1.000
_cell.length_c   1.000
_cell.angle_alpha   90.00
_cell.angle_beta   90.00
_cell.angle_gamma   90.00
#
_symmetry.space_group_name_H-M   'P 1'
#
loop_
_entity.id
_entity.type
_entity.pdbx_description
1 polymer ?
#
loop_
_entity_poly.entity_id
_entity_poly.type
_entity_poly.pdbx_seq_one_letter_code
_entity_poly.pdbx_strand_id
1 'polypeptide(L)'
;MKRIGIIAAVILVLVIAGILVINGRKIDTDVTREHTKVGVILNGVKDDRSWSQSHYEGMEQCAARLNLDVEYREKVPKDETSIDVMDELIDNGCKIIICDSYSYEEWELEVAKEHPEVYFLHASGTKQNKNMATFFGRMYQIRYLCGIIAGMQTDTDEIGYVAAFPIEEVNRGINAFTLGVKSVNPQAKVYVSWSMSWDDDEAVADAAYRLLDGRNIDVVTTHSDSLKAIDIASERGLWTIGYNYDNSDKYGDKYLAAAVWDWGDFYEQRILECLQGRFQGVNYWESMDTGIVKLTELSDRVKPGIRYAVETAKAKLMKGEFDVFYGPVYDNNGKLRIKEGENISDKTMMHNFKWYVEGVETVG
;
A
#
# COMPACT_ATOMS: atom_id res chain seq x y z
N MET A 1 -47.04 6.43 41.54
CA MET A 1 -46.25 7.43 40.82
C MET A 1 -44.88 7.72 41.43
N LYS A 2 -44.72 7.89 42.76
CA LYS A 2 -43.38 8.20 43.38
C LYS A 2 -42.32 7.08 43.22
N ARG A 3 -42.69 5.79 43.19
CA ARG A 3 -41.72 4.69 43.05
C ARG A 3 -41.15 4.54 41.62
N ILE A 4 -41.94 4.88 40.59
CA ILE A 4 -41.49 4.82 39.18
C ILE A 4 -40.47 5.95 38.91
N GLY A 5 -40.66 7.14 39.47
CA GLY A 5 -39.71 8.25 39.35
C GLY A 5 -38.34 7.98 40.00
N ILE A 6 -38.32 7.24 41.12
CA ILE A 6 -37.08 6.88 41.81
C ILE A 6 -36.29 5.86 41.00
N ILE A 7 -36.94 4.86 40.39
CA ILE A 7 -36.30 3.84 39.56
C ILE A 7 -35.72 4.48 38.26
N ALA A 8 -36.47 5.38 37.64
CA ALA A 8 -35.97 6.11 36.46
C ALA A 8 -34.76 7.02 36.78
N ALA A 9 -34.77 7.68 37.94
CA ALA A 9 -33.62 8.49 38.38
C ALA A 9 -32.37 7.63 38.68
N VAL A 10 -32.54 6.46 39.31
CA VAL A 10 -31.44 5.54 39.58
C VAL A 10 -30.83 4.97 38.28
N ILE A 11 -31.69 4.59 37.29
CA ILE A 11 -31.21 4.13 35.98
C ILE A 11 -30.47 5.25 35.25
N LEU A 12 -30.97 6.49 35.29
CA LEU A 12 -30.28 7.63 34.66
C LEU A 12 -28.94 7.93 35.31
N VAL A 13 -28.82 7.83 36.63
CA VAL A 13 -27.55 8.00 37.36
C VAL A 13 -26.58 6.88 37.02
N LEU A 14 -27.03 5.63 36.89
CA LEU A 14 -26.18 4.51 36.50
C LEU A 14 -25.74 4.60 35.03
N VAL A 15 -26.58 5.10 34.13
CA VAL A 15 -26.19 5.36 32.71
C VAL A 15 -25.21 6.52 32.65
N ILE A 16 -25.41 7.60 33.37
CA ILE A 16 -24.48 8.74 33.44
C ILE A 16 -23.16 8.30 34.09
N ALA A 17 -23.20 7.50 35.16
CA ALA A 17 -21.99 6.93 35.77
C ALA A 17 -21.25 5.96 34.82
N GLY A 18 -22.00 5.14 34.06
CA GLY A 18 -21.45 4.27 33.00
C GLY A 18 -20.81 5.07 31.87
N ILE A 19 -21.44 6.15 31.42
CA ILE A 19 -20.91 7.06 30.40
C ILE A 19 -19.66 7.81 30.93
N LEU A 20 -19.67 8.24 32.19
CA LEU A 20 -18.53 8.87 32.84
C LEU A 20 -17.35 7.90 33.07
N VAL A 21 -17.65 6.62 33.33
CA VAL A 21 -16.63 5.57 33.40
C VAL A 21 -16.08 5.22 32.02
N ILE A 22 -16.89 5.27 30.95
CA ILE A 22 -16.45 5.07 29.57
C ILE A 22 -15.67 6.29 29.07
N ASN A 23 -16.12 7.51 29.36
CA ASN A 23 -15.41 8.76 29.03
C ASN A 23 -14.31 9.12 30.04
N GLY A 24 -14.31 8.55 31.24
CA GLY A 24 -13.30 8.75 32.29
C GLY A 24 -12.20 7.70 32.32
N ARG A 25 -12.20 6.71 31.42
CA ARG A 25 -10.97 6.09 30.98
C ARG A 25 -10.25 7.14 30.12
N LYS A 26 -9.66 8.15 30.76
CA LYS A 26 -8.37 8.67 30.27
C LYS A 26 -7.56 7.42 29.95
N ILE A 27 -7.26 7.23 28.69
CA ILE A 27 -6.14 6.39 28.28
C ILE A 27 -5.03 6.86 29.20
N ASP A 28 -4.55 5.99 30.08
CA ASP A 28 -3.45 6.30 30.97
C ASP A 28 -2.24 6.52 30.07
N THR A 29 -2.08 7.76 29.63
CA THR A 29 -0.97 8.21 28.81
C THR A 29 0.32 8.31 29.62
N ASP A 30 0.25 7.97 30.89
CA ASP A 30 1.36 7.76 31.83
C ASP A 30 1.84 6.30 31.92
N VAL A 31 1.59 5.46 30.90
CA VAL A 31 2.50 4.35 30.63
C VAL A 31 3.81 5.02 30.29
N THR A 32 4.75 4.97 31.22
CA THR A 32 6.05 5.59 31.23
C THR A 32 6.58 5.71 29.80
N ARG A 33 6.53 6.93 29.26
CA ARG A 33 7.20 7.36 28.06
C ARG A 33 8.72 7.42 28.34
N GLU A 34 9.28 6.38 28.93
CA GLU A 34 10.67 6.07 28.70
C GLU A 34 10.76 5.84 27.21
N HIS A 35 11.57 6.64 26.53
CA HIS A 35 11.75 6.69 25.10
C HIS A 35 11.81 5.28 24.53
N THR A 36 10.66 4.79 24.01
CA THR A 36 10.64 3.48 23.35
C THR A 36 11.45 3.60 22.08
N LYS A 37 12.47 2.77 21.95
CA LYS A 37 13.27 2.68 20.75
C LYS A 37 12.63 1.77 19.73
N VAL A 38 12.58 2.25 18.48
CA VAL A 38 12.10 1.54 17.30
C VAL A 38 13.22 1.44 16.29
N GLY A 39 13.54 0.24 15.85
CA GLY A 39 14.47 0.00 14.74
C GLY A 39 13.71 -0.12 13.42
N VAL A 40 14.13 0.60 12.40
CA VAL A 40 13.54 0.55 11.07
C VAL A 40 14.58 0.15 10.03
N ILE A 41 14.32 -0.94 9.35
CA ILE A 41 15.16 -1.47 8.27
C ILE A 41 14.53 -1.09 6.94
N LEU A 42 15.29 -0.34 6.15
CA LEU A 42 14.91 0.10 4.81
C LEU A 42 15.74 -0.65 3.76
N ASN A 43 15.06 -1.15 2.73
CA ASN A 43 15.74 -1.79 1.60
C ASN A 43 16.41 -0.78 0.66
N GLY A 44 15.94 0.46 0.64
CA GLY A 44 16.48 1.61 -0.08
C GLY A 44 17.03 2.70 0.84
N VAL A 45 17.00 3.93 0.38
CA VAL A 45 17.34 5.13 1.15
C VAL A 45 16.09 5.89 1.55
N LYS A 46 16.15 6.61 2.66
CA LYS A 46 15.03 7.39 3.19
C LYS A 46 14.57 8.55 2.32
N ASP A 47 15.31 8.87 1.26
CA ASP A 47 15.04 9.95 0.30
C ASP A 47 14.96 9.42 -1.15
N ASP A 48 14.56 8.15 -1.34
CA ASP A 48 14.45 7.48 -2.65
C ASP A 48 13.29 8.00 -3.51
N ARG A 49 12.44 8.88 -2.97
CA ARG A 49 11.21 9.39 -3.59
C ARG A 49 10.24 8.26 -3.99
N SER A 50 10.29 7.13 -3.27
CA SER A 50 9.52 5.93 -3.55
C SER A 50 9.17 5.17 -2.27
N TRP A 51 9.42 3.87 -2.24
CA TRP A 51 9.00 2.93 -1.22
C TRP A 51 9.60 3.25 0.16
N SER A 52 10.94 3.28 0.28
CA SER A 52 11.59 3.49 1.57
C SER A 52 11.33 4.89 2.13
N GLN A 53 11.24 5.93 1.29
CA GLN A 53 10.84 7.25 1.74
C GLN A 53 9.42 7.27 2.31
N SER A 54 8.47 6.55 1.71
CA SER A 54 7.10 6.47 2.24
C SER A 54 7.07 5.88 3.65
N HIS A 55 7.85 4.82 3.90
CA HIS A 55 8.00 4.22 5.23
C HIS A 55 8.69 5.16 6.22
N TYR A 56 9.78 5.80 5.79
CA TYR A 56 10.50 6.79 6.61
C TYR A 56 9.57 7.93 7.05
N GLU A 57 8.87 8.57 6.13
CA GLU A 57 7.98 9.69 6.47
C GLU A 57 6.80 9.26 7.36
N GLY A 58 6.23 8.08 7.13
CA GLY A 58 5.19 7.52 8.00
C GLY A 58 5.71 7.24 9.41
N MET A 59 6.94 6.74 9.54
CA MET A 59 7.55 6.49 10.84
C MET A 59 7.90 7.81 11.55
N GLU A 60 8.42 8.82 10.86
CA GLU A 60 8.68 10.15 11.43
C GLU A 60 7.40 10.82 11.95
N GLN A 61 6.28 10.71 11.21
CA GLN A 61 4.98 11.20 11.67
C GLN A 61 4.54 10.49 12.96
N CYS A 62 4.66 9.16 13.00
CA CYS A 62 4.35 8.36 14.19
C CYS A 62 5.27 8.72 15.35
N ALA A 63 6.57 8.81 15.12
CA ALA A 63 7.57 9.14 16.12
C ALA A 63 7.31 10.52 16.77
N ALA A 64 6.96 11.50 15.95
CA ALA A 64 6.62 12.84 16.45
C ALA A 64 5.36 12.83 17.35
N ARG A 65 4.36 12.01 17.04
CA ARG A 65 3.11 11.90 17.81
C ARG A 65 3.30 11.13 19.14
N LEU A 66 4.10 10.06 19.10
CA LEU A 66 4.30 9.18 20.26
C LEU A 66 5.58 9.46 21.05
N ASN A 67 6.40 10.42 20.61
CA ASN A 67 7.71 10.74 21.20
C ASN A 67 8.64 9.53 21.27
N LEU A 68 8.82 8.85 20.12
CA LEU A 68 9.67 7.67 19.99
C LEU A 68 11.11 8.06 19.65
N ASP A 69 12.05 7.20 20.00
CA ASP A 69 13.44 7.23 19.52
C ASP A 69 13.57 6.21 18.38
N VAL A 70 13.90 6.66 17.18
CA VAL A 70 13.91 5.79 15.98
C VAL A 70 15.31 5.68 15.42
N GLU A 71 15.79 4.44 15.26
CA GLU A 71 17.05 4.12 14.59
C GLU A 71 16.78 3.51 13.23
N TYR A 72 17.32 4.14 12.17
CA TYR A 72 17.19 3.66 10.80
C TYR A 72 18.44 2.94 10.33
N ARG A 73 18.25 1.88 9.53
CA ARG A 73 19.30 1.23 8.75
C ARG A 73 18.85 1.23 7.28
N GLU A 74 19.63 1.90 6.44
CA GLU A 74 19.35 2.09 5.02
C GLU A 74 20.15 1.09 4.18
N LYS A 75 19.58 0.67 3.03
CA LYS A 75 20.23 -0.26 2.07
C LYS A 75 20.68 -1.56 2.71
N VAL A 76 19.87 -2.06 3.65
CA VAL A 76 20.18 -3.34 4.30
C VAL A 76 20.11 -4.45 3.24
N PRO A 77 21.12 -5.33 3.17
CA PRO A 77 21.09 -6.45 2.23
C PRO A 77 19.86 -7.34 2.41
N LYS A 78 19.29 -7.81 1.30
CA LYS A 78 18.07 -8.65 1.28
C LYS A 78 18.45 -10.14 1.39
N ASP A 79 19.31 -10.47 2.34
CA ASP A 79 19.84 -11.82 2.59
C ASP A 79 20.03 -12.07 4.10
N GLU A 80 20.69 -13.16 4.47
CA GLU A 80 20.92 -13.57 5.86
C GLU A 80 21.68 -12.53 6.71
N THR A 81 22.46 -11.64 6.08
CA THR A 81 23.19 -10.60 6.82
C THR A 81 22.25 -9.53 7.43
N SER A 82 20.99 -9.50 7.03
CA SER A 82 19.97 -8.67 7.68
C SER A 82 19.69 -9.08 9.12
N ILE A 83 19.98 -10.33 9.52
CA ILE A 83 19.91 -10.81 10.91
C ILE A 83 20.84 -10.00 11.78
N ASP A 84 22.12 -9.85 11.41
CA ASP A 84 23.11 -9.09 12.18
C ASP A 84 22.65 -7.64 12.41
N VAL A 85 21.96 -7.05 11.43
CA VAL A 85 21.43 -5.69 11.53
C VAL A 85 20.25 -5.60 12.50
N MET A 86 19.35 -6.60 12.49
CA MET A 86 18.24 -6.67 13.45
C MET A 86 18.76 -6.87 14.87
N ASP A 87 19.73 -7.77 15.06
CA ASP A 87 20.37 -8.03 16.37
C ASP A 87 21.08 -6.80 16.89
N GLU A 88 21.82 -6.06 16.04
CA GLU A 88 22.43 -4.78 16.43
C GLU A 88 21.38 -3.78 16.94
N LEU A 89 20.25 -3.64 16.24
CA LEU A 89 19.16 -2.75 16.68
C LEU A 89 18.56 -3.20 18.03
N ILE A 90 18.40 -4.50 18.24
CA ILE A 90 17.90 -5.08 19.49
C ILE A 90 18.91 -4.83 20.63
N ASP A 91 20.20 -5.04 20.40
CA ASP A 91 21.28 -4.75 21.34
C ASP A 91 21.37 -3.26 21.70
N ASN A 92 21.04 -2.37 20.74
CA ASN A 92 20.90 -0.94 20.98
C ASN A 92 19.64 -0.57 21.79
N GLY A 93 18.81 -1.56 22.14
CA GLY A 93 17.64 -1.40 22.99
C GLY A 93 16.33 -1.18 22.25
N CYS A 94 16.29 -1.41 20.93
CA CYS A 94 15.02 -1.37 20.19
C CYS A 94 14.08 -2.48 20.69
N LYS A 95 12.82 -2.12 20.93
CA LYS A 95 11.76 -3.03 21.39
C LYS A 95 10.74 -3.34 20.30
N ILE A 96 10.82 -2.63 19.21
CA ILE A 96 9.99 -2.81 18.01
C ILE A 96 10.94 -2.73 16.82
N ILE A 97 10.89 -3.73 15.94
CA ILE A 97 11.63 -3.76 14.67
C ILE A 97 10.62 -3.71 13.53
N ILE A 98 10.88 -2.88 12.55
CA ILE A 98 10.06 -2.73 11.34
C ILE A 98 10.94 -2.98 10.13
N CYS A 99 10.58 -3.97 9.30
CA CYS A 99 11.23 -4.25 8.03
C CYS A 99 10.33 -3.87 6.85
N ASP A 100 10.83 -3.03 5.96
CA ASP A 100 10.04 -2.47 4.86
C ASP A 100 9.93 -3.37 3.63
N SER A 101 10.56 -4.53 3.58
CA SER A 101 10.59 -5.33 2.34
C SER A 101 10.20 -6.79 2.57
N TYR A 102 9.39 -7.32 1.63
CA TYR A 102 9.10 -8.74 1.48
C TYR A 102 10.34 -9.65 1.61
N SER A 103 11.49 -9.19 1.15
CA SER A 103 12.72 -9.98 1.10
C SER A 103 13.29 -10.33 2.48
N TYR A 104 12.88 -9.66 3.54
CA TYR A 104 13.37 -9.92 4.91
C TYR A 104 12.52 -10.97 5.67
N GLU A 105 11.42 -11.46 5.11
CA GLU A 105 10.41 -12.26 5.85
C GLU A 105 10.99 -13.46 6.59
N GLU A 106 11.88 -14.24 5.95
CA GLU A 106 12.47 -15.42 6.54
C GLU A 106 13.40 -15.07 7.70
N TRP A 107 14.24 -14.07 7.50
CA TRP A 107 15.25 -13.63 8.45
C TRP A 107 14.62 -12.93 9.65
N GLU A 108 13.64 -12.06 9.43
CA GLU A 108 12.89 -11.40 10.49
C GLU A 108 12.09 -12.42 11.33
N LEU A 109 11.51 -13.45 10.71
CA LEU A 109 10.82 -14.52 11.42
C LEU A 109 11.77 -15.35 12.28
N GLU A 110 13.02 -15.54 11.85
CA GLU A 110 14.06 -16.22 12.62
C GLU A 110 14.41 -15.41 13.85
N VAL A 111 14.77 -14.14 13.68
CA VAL A 111 15.08 -13.21 14.78
C VAL A 111 13.89 -13.06 15.75
N ALA A 112 12.67 -12.97 15.24
CA ALA A 112 11.47 -12.88 16.07
C ALA A 112 11.24 -14.09 16.97
N LYS A 113 11.68 -15.28 16.57
CA LYS A 113 11.61 -16.49 17.42
C LYS A 113 12.64 -16.47 18.53
N GLU A 114 13.82 -15.89 18.28
CA GLU A 114 14.92 -15.80 19.25
C GLU A 114 14.71 -14.68 20.26
N HIS A 115 13.97 -13.62 19.85
CA HIS A 115 13.68 -12.43 20.67
C HIS A 115 12.17 -12.27 20.97
N PRO A 116 11.58 -13.15 21.79
CA PRO A 116 10.14 -13.11 22.08
C PRO A 116 9.68 -11.87 22.86
N GLU A 117 10.60 -11.07 23.40
CA GLU A 117 10.37 -9.82 24.12
C GLU A 117 10.35 -8.59 23.17
N VAL A 118 10.69 -8.76 21.90
CA VAL A 118 10.70 -7.72 20.85
C VAL A 118 9.52 -7.94 19.92
N TYR A 119 8.89 -6.86 19.48
CA TYR A 119 7.81 -6.92 18.48
C TYR A 119 8.35 -6.63 17.08
N PHE A 120 7.79 -7.31 16.09
CA PHE A 120 8.21 -7.20 14.70
C PHE A 120 7.02 -6.87 13.80
N LEU A 121 7.22 -5.90 12.91
CA LEU A 121 6.26 -5.49 11.89
C LEU A 121 6.89 -5.63 10.50
N HIS A 122 6.43 -6.59 9.73
CA HIS A 122 6.97 -6.95 8.43
C HIS A 122 6.08 -6.48 7.29
N ALA A 123 6.58 -5.63 6.39
CA ALA A 123 5.84 -5.18 5.23
C ALA A 123 5.74 -6.24 4.13
N SER A 124 4.54 -6.42 3.57
CA SER A 124 4.28 -7.28 2.38
C SER A 124 4.50 -8.79 2.57
N GLY A 125 4.62 -9.29 3.81
CA GLY A 125 4.81 -10.72 4.07
C GLY A 125 3.52 -11.52 4.28
N THR A 126 3.69 -12.79 4.55
CA THR A 126 2.59 -13.76 4.82
C THR A 126 2.82 -14.61 6.05
N LYS A 127 4.01 -14.55 6.67
CA LYS A 127 4.39 -15.35 7.83
C LYS A 127 4.31 -14.52 9.11
N GLN A 128 3.63 -15.06 10.09
CA GLN A 128 3.44 -14.42 11.38
C GLN A 128 3.82 -15.38 12.52
N ASN A 129 4.10 -14.80 13.69
CA ASN A 129 4.17 -15.52 14.95
C ASN A 129 3.59 -14.65 16.09
N LYS A 130 3.79 -15.03 17.36
CA LYS A 130 3.19 -14.30 18.50
C LYS A 130 3.64 -12.85 18.62
N ASN A 131 4.87 -12.54 18.21
CA ASN A 131 5.50 -11.23 18.30
C ASN A 131 5.88 -10.63 16.93
N MET A 132 5.49 -11.26 15.83
CA MET A 132 5.66 -10.75 14.47
C MET A 132 4.33 -10.73 13.73
N ALA A 133 3.96 -9.55 13.23
CA ALA A 133 2.82 -9.32 12.36
C ALA A 133 3.29 -8.91 10.96
N THR A 134 2.52 -9.29 9.94
CA THR A 134 2.71 -8.76 8.59
C THR A 134 1.68 -7.67 8.30
N PHE A 135 2.04 -6.73 7.43
CA PHE A 135 1.13 -5.66 7.07
C PHE A 135 1.27 -5.23 5.61
N PHE A 136 0.17 -4.84 5.01
CA PHE A 136 0.12 -4.25 3.68
C PHE A 136 -1.20 -3.49 3.47
N GLY A 137 -1.27 -2.67 2.42
CA GLY A 137 -2.51 -2.01 2.01
C GLY A 137 -3.14 -2.67 0.77
N ARG A 138 -4.45 -2.53 0.63
CA ARG A 138 -5.18 -2.93 -0.59
C ARG A 138 -4.93 -1.91 -1.72
N MET A 139 -3.66 -1.72 -2.06
CA MET A 139 -3.18 -0.79 -3.09
C MET A 139 -3.91 -0.99 -4.43
N TYR A 140 -4.38 -2.19 -4.71
CA TYR A 140 -5.16 -2.49 -5.92
C TYR A 140 -6.42 -1.61 -6.06
N GLN A 141 -7.00 -1.13 -4.94
CA GLN A 141 -8.15 -0.21 -4.98
C GLN A 141 -7.75 1.14 -5.59
N ILE A 142 -6.57 1.65 -5.24
CA ILE A 142 -6.04 2.89 -5.82
C ILE A 142 -5.59 2.66 -7.27
N ARG A 143 -5.00 1.49 -7.56
CA ARG A 143 -4.64 1.12 -8.94
C ARG A 143 -5.85 1.11 -9.88
N TYR A 144 -7.02 0.68 -9.40
CA TYR A 144 -8.27 0.77 -10.17
C TYR A 144 -8.62 2.23 -10.51
N LEU A 145 -8.50 3.15 -9.55
CA LEU A 145 -8.72 4.58 -9.78
C LEU A 145 -7.71 5.16 -10.77
N CYS A 146 -6.44 4.76 -10.66
CA CYS A 146 -5.40 5.11 -11.64
C CYS A 146 -5.76 4.59 -13.05
N GLY A 147 -6.34 3.40 -13.14
CA GLY A 147 -6.83 2.84 -14.40
C GLY A 147 -7.95 3.69 -15.03
N ILE A 148 -8.89 4.19 -14.25
CA ILE A 148 -9.93 5.13 -14.73
C ILE A 148 -9.27 6.39 -15.30
N ILE A 149 -8.28 6.96 -14.61
CA ILE A 149 -7.54 8.13 -15.08
C ILE A 149 -6.88 7.82 -16.43
N ALA A 150 -6.12 6.74 -16.52
CA ALA A 150 -5.40 6.36 -17.74
C ALA A 150 -6.35 6.08 -18.91
N GLY A 151 -7.43 5.32 -18.68
CA GLY A 151 -8.39 4.95 -19.71
C GLY A 151 -9.16 6.12 -20.30
N MET A 152 -9.43 7.16 -19.51
CA MET A 152 -10.05 8.40 -19.99
C MET A 152 -9.04 9.39 -20.57
N GLN A 153 -7.78 9.35 -20.13
CA GLN A 153 -6.72 10.28 -20.55
C GLN A 153 -6.10 9.88 -21.89
N THR A 154 -5.99 8.60 -22.19
CA THR A 154 -5.39 8.14 -23.46
C THR A 154 -6.14 8.68 -24.69
N ASP A 155 -5.41 8.98 -25.76
CA ASP A 155 -5.91 9.28 -27.11
C ASP A 155 -5.62 8.13 -28.09
N THR A 156 -4.76 7.18 -27.68
CA THR A 156 -4.28 6.10 -28.54
C THR A 156 -4.88 4.73 -28.22
N ASP A 157 -5.56 4.62 -27.09
CA ASP A 157 -6.04 3.35 -26.50
C ASP A 157 -4.90 2.38 -26.13
N GLU A 158 -3.63 2.84 -26.14
CA GLU A 158 -2.45 2.06 -25.77
C GLU A 158 -1.82 2.64 -24.51
N ILE A 159 -1.85 1.87 -23.41
CA ILE A 159 -1.38 2.28 -22.10
C ILE A 159 -0.22 1.38 -21.69
N GLY A 160 0.85 1.96 -21.18
CA GLY A 160 2.06 1.26 -20.73
C GLY A 160 2.10 1.03 -19.22
N TYR A 161 2.56 -0.15 -18.82
CA TYR A 161 2.74 -0.53 -17.43
C TYR A 161 4.12 -1.21 -17.27
N VAL A 162 5.06 -0.54 -16.61
CA VAL A 162 6.35 -1.16 -16.25
C VAL A 162 6.19 -1.79 -14.87
N ALA A 163 6.53 -3.08 -14.76
CA ALA A 163 6.30 -3.85 -13.54
C ALA A 163 7.56 -4.60 -13.10
N ALA A 164 7.74 -4.78 -11.78
CA ALA A 164 8.91 -5.45 -11.22
C ALA A 164 8.88 -6.97 -11.47
N PHE A 165 8.05 -7.71 -10.76
CA PHE A 165 8.01 -9.17 -10.81
C PHE A 165 6.58 -9.70 -11.04
N PRO A 166 6.41 -10.84 -11.74
CA PRO A 166 5.10 -11.46 -11.97
C PRO A 166 4.60 -12.23 -10.73
N ILE A 167 4.54 -11.57 -9.58
CA ILE A 167 4.02 -12.09 -8.32
C ILE A 167 2.57 -11.63 -8.08
N GLU A 168 1.89 -12.29 -7.15
CA GLU A 168 0.48 -12.04 -6.87
C GLU A 168 0.17 -10.58 -6.54
N GLU A 169 1.06 -9.91 -5.82
CA GLU A 169 0.93 -8.50 -5.45
C GLU A 169 0.89 -7.60 -6.70
N VAL A 170 1.87 -7.76 -7.58
CA VAL A 170 1.99 -6.97 -8.81
C VAL A 170 0.87 -7.31 -9.79
N ASN A 171 0.53 -8.60 -9.91
CA ASN A 171 -0.58 -9.06 -10.75
C ASN A 171 -1.92 -8.44 -10.31
N ARG A 172 -2.17 -8.32 -8.98
CA ARG A 172 -3.35 -7.60 -8.46
C ARG A 172 -3.37 -6.15 -8.93
N GLY A 173 -2.23 -5.47 -8.84
CA GLY A 173 -2.08 -4.08 -9.26
C GLY A 173 -2.38 -3.89 -10.74
N ILE A 174 -1.80 -4.72 -11.61
CA ILE A 174 -2.01 -4.73 -13.05
C ILE A 174 -3.49 -4.99 -13.38
N ASN A 175 -4.06 -6.03 -12.78
CA ASN A 175 -5.44 -6.43 -13.03
C ASN A 175 -6.44 -5.35 -12.59
N ALA A 176 -6.25 -4.77 -11.42
CA ALA A 176 -7.11 -3.70 -10.92
C ALA A 176 -7.00 -2.44 -11.79
N PHE A 177 -5.79 -2.06 -12.18
CA PHE A 177 -5.56 -0.95 -13.09
C PHE A 177 -6.27 -1.19 -14.43
N THR A 178 -6.11 -2.37 -15.02
CA THR A 178 -6.73 -2.72 -16.29
C THR A 178 -8.26 -2.76 -16.21
N LEU A 179 -8.83 -3.28 -15.11
CA LEU A 179 -10.28 -3.20 -14.87
C LEU A 179 -10.77 -1.76 -14.77
N GLY A 180 -9.98 -0.87 -14.14
CA GLY A 180 -10.26 0.56 -14.12
C GLY A 180 -10.25 1.17 -15.52
N VAL A 181 -9.24 0.86 -16.34
CA VAL A 181 -9.17 1.26 -17.76
C VAL A 181 -10.41 0.79 -18.51
N LYS A 182 -10.70 -0.51 -18.44
CA LYS A 182 -11.82 -1.14 -19.20
C LYS A 182 -13.19 -0.63 -18.77
N SER A 183 -13.35 -0.17 -17.54
CA SER A 183 -14.61 0.37 -17.03
C SER A 183 -15.04 1.66 -17.73
N VAL A 184 -14.10 2.41 -18.30
CA VAL A 184 -14.30 3.72 -18.96
C VAL A 184 -13.90 3.71 -20.43
N ASN A 185 -13.00 2.82 -20.82
CA ASN A 185 -12.52 2.66 -22.19
C ASN A 185 -12.37 1.16 -22.55
N PRO A 186 -13.46 0.51 -23.01
CA PRO A 186 -13.43 -0.92 -23.30
C PRO A 186 -12.48 -1.34 -24.43
N GLN A 187 -12.04 -0.40 -25.30
CA GLN A 187 -11.12 -0.69 -26.40
C GLN A 187 -9.66 -0.64 -26.00
N ALA A 188 -9.33 0.13 -24.97
CA ALA A 188 -7.95 0.34 -24.55
C ALA A 188 -7.28 -0.97 -24.09
N LYS A 189 -5.97 -1.05 -24.33
CA LYS A 189 -5.09 -2.15 -23.94
C LYS A 189 -4.02 -1.66 -22.96
N VAL A 190 -3.66 -2.52 -22.02
CA VAL A 190 -2.57 -2.29 -21.08
C VAL A 190 -1.41 -3.23 -21.43
N TYR A 191 -0.32 -2.64 -21.93
CA TYR A 191 0.91 -3.35 -22.25
C TYR A 191 1.81 -3.39 -21.04
N VAL A 192 2.22 -4.59 -20.61
CA VAL A 192 3.03 -4.80 -19.42
C VAL A 192 4.42 -5.26 -19.80
N SER A 193 5.46 -4.54 -19.37
CA SER A 193 6.87 -4.93 -19.51
C SER A 193 7.49 -5.16 -18.15
N TRP A 194 8.22 -6.26 -17.99
CA TRP A 194 8.80 -6.71 -16.74
C TRP A 194 10.27 -6.29 -16.63
N SER A 195 10.64 -5.60 -15.53
CA SER A 195 12.03 -5.27 -15.23
C SER A 195 12.78 -6.40 -14.52
N MET A 196 12.05 -7.31 -13.87
CA MET A 196 12.62 -8.35 -12.99
C MET A 196 13.47 -7.77 -11.86
N SER A 197 13.17 -6.53 -11.46
CA SER A 197 13.77 -5.83 -10.31
C SER A 197 12.80 -4.79 -9.75
N TRP A 198 12.89 -4.50 -8.45
CA TRP A 198 12.16 -3.41 -7.82
C TRP A 198 12.86 -2.05 -8.03
N ASP A 199 14.20 -2.02 -7.90
CA ASP A 199 15.01 -0.84 -7.66
C ASP A 199 16.23 -0.68 -8.59
N ASP A 200 16.48 -1.66 -9.50
CA ASP A 200 17.54 -1.55 -10.49
C ASP A 200 17.13 -0.61 -11.63
N ASP A 201 17.73 0.57 -11.64
CA ASP A 201 17.44 1.62 -12.61
C ASP A 201 17.70 1.20 -14.07
N GLU A 202 18.72 0.38 -14.33
CA GLU A 202 19.04 -0.09 -15.68
C GLU A 202 17.98 -1.10 -16.16
N ALA A 203 17.63 -2.06 -15.32
CA ALA A 203 16.61 -3.05 -15.63
C ALA A 203 15.22 -2.41 -15.86
N VAL A 204 14.86 -1.39 -15.05
CA VAL A 204 13.59 -0.66 -15.22
C VAL A 204 13.62 0.21 -16.48
N ALA A 205 14.75 0.86 -16.79
CA ALA A 205 14.92 1.61 -18.05
C ALA A 205 14.76 0.70 -19.28
N ASP A 206 15.40 -0.46 -19.27
CA ASP A 206 15.29 -1.44 -20.36
C ASP A 206 13.84 -1.91 -20.55
N ALA A 207 13.14 -2.18 -19.46
CA ALA A 207 11.72 -2.54 -19.52
C ALA A 207 10.87 -1.40 -20.11
N ALA A 208 11.15 -0.15 -19.76
CA ALA A 208 10.45 1.02 -20.29
C ALA A 208 10.75 1.20 -21.80
N TYR A 209 11.97 1.03 -22.25
CA TYR A 209 12.31 1.09 -23.68
C TYR A 209 11.62 -0.03 -24.47
N ARG A 210 11.68 -1.28 -24.00
CA ARG A 210 10.95 -2.40 -24.65
C ARG A 210 9.45 -2.13 -24.72
N LEU A 211 8.88 -1.50 -23.70
CA LEU A 211 7.47 -1.15 -23.65
C LEU A 211 7.11 -0.11 -24.71
N LEU A 212 7.90 0.94 -24.82
CA LEU A 212 7.59 2.13 -25.63
C LEU A 212 8.00 1.98 -27.09
N ASP A 213 8.99 1.15 -27.40
CA ASP A 213 9.51 1.02 -28.76
C ASP A 213 8.53 0.23 -29.64
N GLY A 214 8.13 0.84 -30.75
CA GLY A 214 7.23 0.25 -31.74
C GLY A 214 5.74 0.24 -31.36
N ARG A 215 5.36 0.95 -30.29
CA ARG A 215 3.95 1.14 -29.85
C ARG A 215 3.59 2.61 -29.79
N ASN A 216 2.31 2.88 -29.85
CA ASN A 216 1.77 4.25 -29.79
C ASN A 216 1.26 4.59 -28.37
N ILE A 217 1.99 4.16 -27.35
CA ILE A 217 1.65 4.38 -25.94
C ILE A 217 1.73 5.88 -25.63
N ASP A 218 0.69 6.43 -25.01
CA ASP A 218 0.62 7.83 -24.60
C ASP A 218 0.41 8.05 -23.10
N VAL A 219 0.10 6.99 -22.33
CA VAL A 219 0.02 6.99 -20.87
C VAL A 219 0.89 5.87 -20.31
N VAL A 220 1.75 6.18 -19.33
CA VAL A 220 2.64 5.21 -18.68
C VAL A 220 2.46 5.21 -17.17
N THR A 221 2.43 4.04 -16.56
CA THR A 221 2.52 3.85 -15.11
C THR A 221 3.60 2.84 -14.77
N THR A 222 4.00 2.81 -13.50
CA THR A 222 4.99 1.87 -12.99
C THR A 222 4.49 1.12 -11.75
N HIS A 223 5.08 -0.06 -11.51
CA HIS A 223 4.96 -0.83 -10.28
C HIS A 223 6.35 -1.36 -9.93
N SER A 224 7.24 -0.42 -9.65
CA SER A 224 8.61 -0.61 -9.19
C SER A 224 9.01 0.57 -8.30
N ASP A 225 10.08 0.42 -7.55
CA ASP A 225 10.57 1.46 -6.65
C ASP A 225 11.46 2.47 -7.41
N SER A 226 12.03 2.08 -8.55
CA SER A 226 12.77 2.98 -9.43
C SER A 226 11.85 3.94 -10.20
N LEU A 227 12.26 5.20 -10.29
CA LEU A 227 11.56 6.24 -11.06
C LEU A 227 11.86 6.22 -12.57
N LYS A 228 12.76 5.35 -13.04
CA LYS A 228 13.27 5.37 -14.44
C LYS A 228 12.18 5.21 -15.49
N ALA A 229 11.15 4.41 -15.23
CA ALA A 229 10.04 4.28 -16.18
C ALA A 229 9.28 5.60 -16.36
N ILE A 230 9.08 6.34 -15.29
CA ILE A 230 8.41 7.66 -15.30
C ILE A 230 9.35 8.73 -15.87
N ASP A 231 10.66 8.71 -15.54
CA ASP A 231 11.65 9.61 -16.15
C ASP A 231 11.61 9.51 -17.68
N ILE A 232 11.74 8.29 -18.23
CA ILE A 232 11.76 8.04 -19.68
C ILE A 232 10.44 8.45 -20.33
N ALA A 233 9.31 8.12 -19.72
CA ALA A 233 8.00 8.52 -20.23
C ALA A 233 7.82 10.04 -20.23
N SER A 234 8.23 10.72 -19.16
CA SER A 234 8.19 12.18 -19.03
C SER A 234 9.09 12.87 -20.06
N GLU A 235 10.31 12.38 -20.27
CA GLU A 235 11.26 12.88 -21.30
C GLU A 235 10.66 12.76 -22.72
N ARG A 236 9.88 11.71 -22.99
CA ARG A 236 9.16 11.52 -24.26
C ARG A 236 7.87 12.36 -24.32
N GLY A 237 7.55 13.13 -23.27
CA GLY A 237 6.37 13.97 -23.21
C GLY A 237 5.05 13.20 -23.08
N LEU A 238 5.07 11.96 -22.57
CA LEU A 238 3.89 11.14 -22.34
C LEU A 238 3.19 11.53 -21.02
N TRP A 239 1.94 11.12 -20.86
CA TRP A 239 1.24 11.20 -19.58
C TRP A 239 1.75 10.13 -18.64
N THR A 240 1.89 10.48 -17.36
CA THR A 240 2.44 9.54 -16.36
C THR A 240 1.54 9.43 -15.13
N ILE A 241 1.54 8.24 -14.53
CA ILE A 241 0.89 7.95 -13.25
C ILE A 241 1.91 7.28 -12.35
N GLY A 242 2.19 7.88 -11.19
CA GLY A 242 3.21 7.45 -10.26
C GLY A 242 2.80 6.32 -9.32
N TYR A 243 3.78 5.88 -8.54
CA TYR A 243 3.63 4.84 -7.54
C TYR A 243 4.49 5.11 -6.31
N ASN A 244 4.09 4.57 -5.16
CA ASN A 244 4.70 4.64 -3.83
C ASN A 244 4.69 6.03 -3.20
N TYR A 245 5.08 7.06 -3.95
CA TYR A 245 5.29 8.42 -3.46
C TYR A 245 4.77 9.46 -4.46
N ASP A 246 4.40 10.65 -3.97
CA ASP A 246 3.98 11.75 -4.83
C ASP A 246 5.19 12.48 -5.41
N ASN A 247 5.40 12.35 -6.70
CA ASN A 247 6.46 13.01 -7.44
C ASN A 247 5.95 14.11 -8.37
N SER A 248 4.78 14.68 -8.10
CA SER A 248 4.18 15.74 -8.92
C SER A 248 5.07 16.98 -9.04
N ASP A 249 5.83 17.31 -8.00
CA ASP A 249 6.80 18.41 -7.99
C ASP A 249 7.97 18.20 -8.99
N LYS A 250 8.37 16.95 -9.23
CA LYS A 250 9.44 16.58 -10.17
C LYS A 250 8.96 16.56 -11.62
N TYR A 251 7.76 16.04 -11.89
CA TYR A 251 7.30 15.77 -13.25
C TYR A 251 6.30 16.78 -13.80
N GLY A 252 5.72 17.62 -12.93
CA GLY A 252 4.83 18.71 -13.34
C GLY A 252 3.52 18.24 -13.97
N ASP A 253 2.99 19.03 -14.89
CA ASP A 253 1.61 18.96 -15.37
C ASP A 253 1.20 17.62 -16.02
N LYS A 254 2.14 16.89 -16.63
CA LYS A 254 1.85 15.59 -17.28
C LYS A 254 1.87 14.39 -16.32
N TYR A 255 2.25 14.61 -15.08
CA TYR A 255 2.07 13.65 -14.00
C TYR A 255 0.63 13.74 -13.48
N LEU A 256 -0.21 12.80 -13.90
CA LEU A 256 -1.65 12.87 -13.70
C LEU A 256 -2.08 12.67 -12.25
N ALA A 257 -1.46 11.75 -11.57
CA ALA A 257 -1.64 11.39 -10.16
C ALA A 257 -0.64 10.31 -9.76
N ALA A 258 -0.66 9.88 -8.50
CA ALA A 258 0.05 8.70 -8.02
C ALA A 258 -0.78 7.85 -7.06
N ALA A 259 -0.53 6.55 -7.09
CA ALA A 259 -0.97 5.63 -6.05
C ALA A 259 0.11 5.58 -4.96
N VAL A 260 -0.19 6.11 -3.77
CA VAL A 260 0.79 6.34 -2.70
C VAL A 260 0.40 5.66 -1.40
N TRP A 261 1.39 5.48 -0.54
CA TRP A 261 1.26 4.97 0.81
C TRP A 261 1.22 6.11 1.83
N ASP A 262 0.48 5.89 2.91
CA ASP A 262 0.50 6.74 4.11
C ASP A 262 0.51 5.84 5.35
N TRP A 263 1.70 5.60 5.87
CA TRP A 263 1.94 4.64 6.94
C TRP A 263 1.76 5.24 8.34
N GLY A 264 1.67 6.57 8.47
CA GLY A 264 1.74 7.25 9.76
C GLY A 264 0.70 6.78 10.76
N ASP A 265 -0.57 6.76 10.38
CA ASP A 265 -1.67 6.34 11.26
C ASP A 265 -1.63 4.82 11.54
N PHE A 266 -1.19 4.01 10.58
CA PHE A 266 -1.00 2.58 10.75
C PHE A 266 0.09 2.29 11.78
N TYR A 267 1.27 2.89 11.63
CA TYR A 267 2.37 2.74 12.58
C TYR A 267 1.98 3.20 13.98
N GLU A 268 1.33 4.36 14.11
CA GLU A 268 0.86 4.86 15.40
C GLU A 268 -0.04 3.82 16.08
N GLN A 269 -1.00 3.27 15.38
CA GLN A 269 -1.92 2.28 15.95
C GLN A 269 -1.19 0.99 16.35
N ARG A 270 -0.32 0.44 15.50
CA ARG A 270 0.39 -0.82 15.80
C ARG A 270 1.39 -0.64 16.93
N ILE A 271 2.13 0.46 16.96
CA ILE A 271 3.08 0.76 18.04
C ILE A 271 2.34 0.97 19.37
N LEU A 272 1.21 1.65 19.37
CA LEU A 272 0.38 1.75 20.58
C LEU A 272 -0.09 0.38 21.09
N GLU A 273 -0.41 -0.55 20.20
CA GLU A 273 -0.73 -1.93 20.60
C GLU A 273 0.45 -2.65 21.24
N CYS A 274 1.67 -2.48 20.71
CA CYS A 274 2.89 -3.00 21.33
C CYS A 274 3.09 -2.43 22.73
N LEU A 275 3.04 -1.09 22.87
CA LEU A 275 3.23 -0.39 24.14
C LEU A 275 2.19 -0.76 25.21
N GLN A 276 1.01 -1.15 24.79
CA GLN A 276 -0.10 -1.54 25.67
C GLN A 276 -0.19 -3.04 25.91
N GLY A 277 0.77 -3.84 25.40
CA GLY A 277 0.75 -5.30 25.51
C GLY A 277 -0.44 -5.96 24.82
N ARG A 278 -0.99 -5.32 23.77
CA ARG A 278 -2.14 -5.79 23.01
C ARG A 278 -1.79 -6.24 21.58
N PHE A 279 -0.50 -6.29 21.29
CA PHE A 279 0.00 -6.70 19.98
C PHE A 279 -0.54 -8.09 19.59
N GLN A 280 -0.87 -8.24 18.33
CA GLN A 280 -1.30 -9.52 17.75
C GLN A 280 -0.46 -9.83 16.51
N GLY A 281 0.12 -11.03 16.48
CA GLY A 281 0.83 -11.54 15.32
C GLY A 281 -0.14 -12.02 14.24
N VAL A 282 -0.73 -11.08 13.52
CA VAL A 282 -1.70 -11.31 12.43
C VAL A 282 -1.26 -10.64 11.15
N ASN A 283 -1.95 -10.93 10.05
CA ASN A 283 -1.76 -10.19 8.82
C ASN A 283 -2.75 -9.03 8.75
N TYR A 284 -2.24 -7.82 8.79
CA TYR A 284 -3.00 -6.60 8.56
C TYR A 284 -3.02 -6.30 7.05
N TRP A 285 -4.18 -6.39 6.44
CA TRP A 285 -4.35 -6.05 5.02
C TRP A 285 -5.44 -5.00 4.86
N GLU A 286 -5.02 -3.78 5.11
CA GLU A 286 -5.91 -2.63 5.29
C GLU A 286 -6.41 -2.07 3.96
N SER A 287 -7.63 -1.61 3.95
CA SER A 287 -8.31 -1.02 2.80
C SER A 287 -8.08 0.50 2.74
N MET A 288 -8.41 1.12 1.62
CA MET A 288 -8.23 2.56 1.41
C MET A 288 -9.03 3.44 2.38
N ASP A 289 -10.08 2.93 3.00
CA ASP A 289 -10.89 3.66 3.99
C ASP A 289 -10.14 3.89 5.31
N THR A 290 -9.08 3.11 5.61
CA THR A 290 -8.18 3.37 6.73
C THR A 290 -7.17 4.48 6.44
N GLY A 291 -7.03 4.88 5.18
CA GLY A 291 -6.07 5.90 4.76
C GLY A 291 -4.66 5.40 4.43
N ILE A 292 -4.37 4.11 4.63
CA ILE A 292 -3.03 3.53 4.39
C ILE A 292 -2.58 3.59 2.92
N VAL A 293 -3.55 3.59 2.00
CA VAL A 293 -3.33 3.77 0.56
C VAL A 293 -4.17 4.93 0.04
N LYS A 294 -3.57 5.80 -0.76
CA LYS A 294 -4.19 7.04 -1.23
C LYS A 294 -3.92 7.26 -2.72
N LEU A 295 -4.87 7.93 -3.37
CA LEU A 295 -4.63 8.59 -4.65
C LEU A 295 -4.26 10.04 -4.36
N THR A 296 -3.18 10.54 -4.95
CA THR A 296 -2.79 11.94 -4.83
C THR A 296 -3.79 12.87 -5.52
N GLU A 297 -3.63 14.18 -5.32
CA GLU A 297 -4.36 15.18 -6.11
C GLU A 297 -4.15 14.95 -7.61
N LEU A 298 -5.22 15.11 -8.39
CA LEU A 298 -5.15 14.97 -9.83
C LEU A 298 -4.56 16.26 -10.44
N SER A 299 -3.68 16.10 -11.43
CA SER A 299 -3.22 17.20 -12.28
C SER A 299 -4.39 18.01 -12.84
N ASP A 300 -4.18 19.32 -13.03
CA ASP A 300 -5.16 20.17 -13.71
C ASP A 300 -5.27 19.89 -15.20
N ARG A 301 -4.37 19.05 -15.74
CA ARG A 301 -4.35 18.62 -17.15
C ARG A 301 -5.16 17.38 -17.46
N VAL A 302 -5.83 16.78 -16.45
CA VAL A 302 -6.74 15.67 -16.72
C VAL A 302 -7.91 16.12 -17.58
N LYS A 303 -8.32 15.30 -18.54
CA LYS A 303 -9.46 15.58 -19.41
C LYS A 303 -10.75 15.80 -18.62
N PRO A 304 -11.69 16.59 -19.15
CA PRO A 304 -12.99 16.82 -18.52
C PRO A 304 -13.70 15.50 -18.15
N GLY A 305 -14.28 15.46 -16.96
CA GLY A 305 -15.02 14.29 -16.44
C GLY A 305 -14.17 13.29 -15.66
N ILE A 306 -12.84 13.27 -15.79
CA ILE A 306 -11.97 12.32 -15.05
C ILE A 306 -12.13 12.50 -13.55
N ARG A 307 -12.06 13.75 -13.02
CA ARG A 307 -12.24 14.01 -11.58
C ARG A 307 -13.56 13.44 -11.07
N TYR A 308 -14.64 13.67 -11.79
CA TYR A 308 -15.96 13.15 -11.42
C TYR A 308 -16.03 11.61 -11.43
N ALA A 309 -15.47 10.97 -12.45
CA ALA A 309 -15.44 9.51 -12.57
C ALA A 309 -14.63 8.88 -11.42
N VAL A 310 -13.45 9.43 -11.14
CA VAL A 310 -12.57 8.98 -10.05
C VAL A 310 -13.25 9.14 -8.69
N GLU A 311 -13.79 10.33 -8.39
CA GLU A 311 -14.45 10.57 -7.09
C GLU A 311 -15.70 9.70 -6.91
N THR A 312 -16.44 9.45 -7.98
CA THR A 312 -17.60 8.54 -7.95
C THR A 312 -17.18 7.11 -7.64
N ALA A 313 -16.13 6.60 -8.29
CA ALA A 313 -15.61 5.26 -8.05
C ALA A 313 -15.01 5.14 -6.64
N LYS A 314 -14.22 6.13 -6.23
CA LYS A 314 -13.63 6.23 -4.89
C LYS A 314 -14.70 6.19 -3.80
N ALA A 315 -15.77 6.98 -3.95
CA ALA A 315 -16.85 7.00 -2.97
C ALA A 315 -17.56 5.65 -2.83
N LYS A 316 -17.73 4.89 -3.92
CA LYS A 316 -18.30 3.53 -3.88
C LYS A 316 -17.39 2.53 -3.20
N LEU A 317 -16.09 2.58 -3.50
CA LEU A 317 -15.06 1.74 -2.86
C LEU A 317 -15.01 2.00 -1.35
N MET A 318 -14.96 3.28 -0.94
CA MET A 318 -14.95 3.70 0.47
C MET A 318 -16.16 3.22 1.28
N LYS A 319 -17.32 3.12 0.64
CA LYS A 319 -18.57 2.65 1.27
C LYS A 319 -18.77 1.13 1.20
N GLY A 320 -17.85 0.40 0.51
CA GLY A 320 -18.04 -1.02 0.25
C GLY A 320 -19.24 -1.34 -0.68
N GLU A 321 -19.72 -0.36 -1.45
CA GLU A 321 -20.78 -0.53 -2.44
C GLU A 321 -20.27 -1.17 -3.74
N PHE A 322 -18.96 -1.25 -3.91
CA PHE A 322 -18.26 -1.80 -5.06
C PHE A 322 -16.95 -2.45 -4.61
N ASP A 323 -16.62 -3.59 -5.22
CA ASP A 323 -15.31 -4.24 -5.10
C ASP A 323 -14.69 -4.34 -6.50
N VAL A 324 -13.39 -4.08 -6.59
CA VAL A 324 -12.64 -4.10 -7.85
C VAL A 324 -12.72 -5.45 -8.56
N PHE A 325 -12.66 -6.53 -7.77
CA PHE A 325 -12.67 -7.91 -8.27
C PHE A 325 -14.02 -8.60 -8.07
N TYR A 326 -15.10 -7.87 -8.41
CA TYR A 326 -16.46 -8.39 -8.44
C TYR A 326 -16.81 -8.86 -9.87
N GLY A 327 -17.32 -10.08 -9.97
CA GLY A 327 -17.59 -10.72 -11.26
C GLY A 327 -18.84 -10.21 -12.01
N PRO A 328 -18.91 -10.50 -13.31
CA PRO A 328 -18.05 -11.44 -14.03
C PRO A 328 -16.70 -10.84 -14.47
N VAL A 329 -15.61 -11.56 -14.25
CA VAL A 329 -14.26 -11.17 -14.72
C VAL A 329 -13.67 -12.30 -15.56
N TYR A 330 -13.22 -11.96 -16.75
CA TYR A 330 -12.55 -12.85 -17.69
C TYR A 330 -11.05 -12.57 -17.72
N ASP A 331 -10.25 -13.63 -17.91
CA ASP A 331 -8.82 -13.45 -18.15
C ASP A 331 -8.53 -13.09 -19.62
N ASN A 332 -7.28 -12.76 -19.90
CA ASN A 332 -6.79 -12.40 -21.24
C ASN A 332 -6.80 -13.55 -22.27
N ASN A 333 -7.21 -14.77 -21.86
CA ASN A 333 -7.48 -15.91 -22.74
C ASN A 333 -8.99 -16.18 -22.89
N GLY A 334 -9.85 -15.30 -22.39
CA GLY A 334 -11.31 -15.42 -22.46
C GLY A 334 -11.92 -16.40 -21.44
N LYS A 335 -11.16 -16.89 -20.46
CA LYS A 335 -11.67 -17.80 -19.42
C LYS A 335 -12.31 -17.00 -18.29
N LEU A 336 -13.53 -17.38 -17.89
CA LEU A 336 -14.21 -16.82 -16.73
C LEU A 336 -13.44 -17.18 -15.45
N ARG A 337 -12.97 -16.17 -14.71
CA ARG A 337 -12.19 -16.31 -13.46
C ARG A 337 -13.02 -16.00 -12.23
N ILE A 338 -13.90 -15.01 -12.31
CA ILE A 338 -14.81 -14.63 -11.22
C ILE A 338 -16.21 -14.62 -11.83
N LYS A 339 -17.14 -15.39 -11.25
CA LYS A 339 -18.50 -15.49 -11.76
C LYS A 339 -19.30 -14.25 -11.39
N GLU A 340 -20.39 -14.03 -12.13
CA GLU A 340 -21.34 -12.98 -11.81
C GLU A 340 -21.85 -13.09 -10.37
N GLY A 341 -21.80 -11.97 -9.63
CA GLY A 341 -22.24 -11.91 -8.25
C GLY A 341 -21.22 -12.44 -7.21
N GLU A 342 -20.03 -12.86 -7.65
CA GLU A 342 -18.97 -13.36 -6.75
C GLU A 342 -17.81 -12.35 -6.64
N ASN A 343 -17.18 -12.31 -5.47
CA ASN A 343 -15.89 -11.65 -5.24
C ASN A 343 -14.77 -12.68 -5.20
N ILE A 344 -13.57 -12.29 -5.58
CA ILE A 344 -12.36 -13.08 -5.34
C ILE A 344 -12.01 -13.02 -3.83
N SER A 345 -11.60 -14.15 -3.25
CA SER A 345 -11.21 -14.16 -1.84
C SER A 345 -9.81 -13.56 -1.62
N ASP A 346 -9.58 -12.97 -0.44
CA ASP A 346 -8.26 -12.49 -0.01
C ASP A 346 -7.19 -13.56 -0.14
N LYS A 347 -7.50 -14.79 0.26
CA LYS A 347 -6.60 -15.95 0.11
C LYS A 347 -6.19 -16.17 -1.36
N THR A 348 -7.11 -16.05 -2.30
CA THR A 348 -6.79 -16.20 -3.72
C THR A 348 -5.95 -15.03 -4.21
N MET A 349 -6.27 -13.81 -3.80
CA MET A 349 -5.52 -12.61 -4.16
C MET A 349 -4.09 -12.62 -3.62
N MET A 350 -3.86 -13.21 -2.44
CA MET A 350 -2.53 -13.26 -1.82
C MET A 350 -1.65 -14.42 -2.33
N HIS A 351 -2.24 -15.56 -2.74
CA HIS A 351 -1.46 -16.76 -2.97
C HIS A 351 -1.67 -17.43 -4.34
N ASN A 352 -2.68 -17.01 -5.12
CA ASN A 352 -3.05 -17.69 -6.36
C ASN A 352 -3.48 -16.75 -7.50
N PHE A 353 -3.11 -15.48 -7.44
CA PHE A 353 -3.49 -14.49 -8.46
C PHE A 353 -2.47 -14.46 -9.61
N LYS A 354 -2.35 -15.58 -10.36
CA LYS A 354 -1.34 -15.83 -11.40
C LYS A 354 -1.88 -15.67 -12.83
N TRP A 355 -2.90 -14.87 -13.02
CA TRP A 355 -3.54 -14.64 -14.32
C TRP A 355 -3.80 -13.15 -14.51
N TYR A 356 -3.97 -12.73 -15.76
CA TYR A 356 -4.26 -11.33 -16.11
C TYR A 356 -5.67 -11.22 -16.65
N VAL A 357 -6.33 -10.10 -16.37
CA VAL A 357 -7.66 -9.78 -16.91
C VAL A 357 -7.60 -9.48 -18.42
N GLU A 358 -8.74 -9.58 -19.08
CA GLU A 358 -8.90 -9.16 -20.47
C GLU A 358 -8.42 -7.71 -20.66
N GLY A 359 -7.65 -7.48 -21.73
CA GLY A 359 -7.04 -6.18 -22.02
C GLY A 359 -5.58 -6.04 -21.60
N VAL A 360 -5.03 -6.99 -20.84
CA VAL A 360 -3.60 -7.06 -20.54
C VAL A 360 -2.85 -7.80 -21.64
N GLU A 361 -1.79 -7.18 -22.15
CA GLU A 361 -0.81 -7.79 -23.07
C GLU A 361 0.59 -7.70 -22.48
N THR A 362 1.33 -8.80 -22.39
CA THR A 362 2.71 -8.81 -21.90
C THR A 362 3.70 -8.59 -23.04
N VAL A 363 4.75 -7.82 -22.77
CA VAL A 363 5.79 -7.45 -23.72
C VAL A 363 7.13 -8.06 -23.30
N GLY A 364 7.68 -8.90 -24.18
CA GLY A 364 9.05 -9.41 -24.08
C GLY A 364 9.23 -10.53 -23.11
#